data_710cec5c24e27e69f977876061db52a7
#
_entry.id   710cec5c24e27e69f977876061db52a7
#
_cell.length_a   1.000
_cell.length_b   1.000
_cell.length_c   1.000
_cell.angle_alpha   90.00
_cell.angle_beta   90.00
_cell.angle_gamma   90.00
#
_symmetry.space_group_name_H-M   'P 1'
#
loop_
_entity.id
_entity.type
_entity.pdbx_description
1 polymer ?
#
loop_
_entity_poly.entity_id
_entity_poly.type
_entity_poly.pdbx_seq_one_letter_code
_entity_poly.pdbx_strand_id
1 'polypeptide(L)'
;ESLFGLYGDRQARSRMKQDGQTVKMGFCARGMCIVTGESFPNMAESRTARALIIEIARGDIDLQLLSQIQNGKEQLSFCMKEYIQYVIDNYDSIKKNCKGKFIEYRNKANQDFAHGRIPEIIASEYMGMELFLEFANNKQAIPHEKMQQLKIESWNDLIKAAQRQSMRTEENRTDNMFFRAVQELLESKKIYLKSYRNHQREPDMSLATFVGYYDEEKQRCYLLPNVIFNEVVKFYGIQGTKFPGISVRKGIASALKGKM
;
A
#
# COMPACT_ATOMS: atom_id res chain seq x y z
N GLU A 1 -11.74 4.15 4.09
CA GLU A 1 -11.61 2.83 3.47
C GLU A 1 -12.46 2.66 2.20
N SER A 2 -13.72 3.13 2.17
CA SER A 2 -14.62 2.97 1.02
C SER A 2 -14.19 3.77 -0.22
N LEU A 3 -13.54 4.92 -0.05
CA LEU A 3 -13.05 5.75 -1.15
C LEU A 3 -11.94 5.06 -1.96
N PHE A 4 -10.96 4.45 -1.28
CA PHE A 4 -9.88 3.73 -1.96
C PHE A 4 -10.39 2.57 -2.81
N GLY A 5 -11.42 1.84 -2.33
CA GLY A 5 -12.07 0.80 -3.12
C GLY A 5 -12.81 1.35 -4.33
N LEU A 6 -13.54 2.44 -4.14
CA LEU A 6 -14.34 3.06 -5.20
C LEU A 6 -13.48 3.59 -6.35
N TYR A 7 -12.40 4.29 -6.04
CA TYR A 7 -11.48 4.81 -7.06
C TYR A 7 -10.56 3.72 -7.63
N GLY A 8 -10.04 2.83 -6.78
CA GLY A 8 -9.12 1.77 -7.20
C GLY A 8 -9.76 0.68 -8.06
N ASP A 9 -11.03 0.34 -7.78
CA ASP A 9 -11.77 -0.66 -8.57
C ASP A 9 -12.62 -0.03 -9.67
N ARG A 10 -12.68 1.30 -9.73
CA ARG A 10 -13.54 2.07 -10.65
C ARG A 10 -15.02 1.62 -10.61
N GLN A 11 -15.47 1.15 -9.47
CA GLN A 11 -16.81 0.62 -9.26
C GLN A 11 -17.58 1.54 -8.31
N ALA A 12 -18.76 1.95 -8.74
CA ALA A 12 -19.67 2.63 -7.85
C ALA A 12 -20.35 1.64 -6.90
N ARG A 13 -20.76 2.15 -5.74
CA ARG A 13 -21.56 1.37 -4.81
C ARG A 13 -22.92 1.06 -5.44
N SER A 14 -23.20 -0.19 -5.68
CA SER A 14 -24.51 -0.64 -6.17
C SER A 14 -25.57 -0.34 -5.10
N ARG A 15 -26.69 0.26 -5.52
CA ARG A 15 -27.88 0.49 -4.69
C ARG A 15 -29.07 -0.13 -5.39
N MET A 16 -29.97 -0.73 -4.63
CA MET A 16 -31.24 -1.20 -5.16
C MET A 16 -32.14 0.00 -5.47
N LYS A 17 -32.94 -0.10 -6.53
CA LYS A 17 -34.01 0.85 -6.81
C LYS A 17 -35.13 0.69 -5.78
N GLN A 18 -36.08 1.62 -5.77
CA GLN A 18 -37.25 1.55 -4.87
C GLN A 18 -38.12 0.31 -5.07
N ASP A 19 -38.02 -0.36 -6.23
CA ASP A 19 -38.73 -1.60 -6.54
C ASP A 19 -38.19 -2.83 -5.77
N GLY A 20 -37.06 -2.71 -5.08
CA GLY A 20 -36.42 -3.78 -4.32
C GLY A 20 -35.91 -4.95 -5.16
N GLN A 21 -36.02 -4.94 -6.47
CA GLN A 21 -35.67 -6.03 -7.38
C GLN A 21 -34.57 -5.67 -8.36
N THR A 22 -34.46 -4.39 -8.77
CA THR A 22 -33.48 -3.96 -9.75
C THR A 22 -32.35 -3.15 -9.13
N VAL A 23 -31.12 -3.39 -9.58
CA VAL A 23 -29.94 -2.64 -9.13
C VAL A 23 -29.82 -1.35 -9.95
N LYS A 24 -29.69 -0.22 -9.27
CA LYS A 24 -29.41 1.06 -9.92
C LYS A 24 -27.98 1.04 -10.48
N MET A 25 -27.81 1.33 -11.76
CA MET A 25 -26.46 1.53 -12.34
C MET A 25 -25.72 2.61 -11.55
N GLY A 26 -24.59 2.23 -10.98
CA GLY A 26 -23.73 3.15 -10.27
C GLY A 26 -22.82 3.92 -11.24
N PHE A 27 -22.43 5.13 -10.85
CA PHE A 27 -21.44 5.90 -11.61
C PHE A 27 -20.04 5.37 -11.33
N CYS A 28 -19.28 5.06 -12.38
CA CYS A 28 -17.85 4.76 -12.23
C CYS A 28 -17.06 6.02 -11.88
N ALA A 29 -16.17 5.92 -10.90
CA ALA A 29 -15.19 6.96 -10.64
C ALA A 29 -14.16 6.97 -11.79
N ARG A 30 -14.14 8.07 -12.58
CA ARG A 30 -13.25 8.21 -13.75
C ARG A 30 -12.06 9.12 -13.48
N GLY A 31 -12.12 9.91 -12.44
CA GLY A 31 -11.06 10.84 -12.06
C GLY A 31 -10.00 10.16 -11.16
N MET A 32 -8.90 10.85 -10.97
CA MET A 32 -7.89 10.55 -9.98
C MET A 32 -8.33 11.09 -8.62
N CYS A 33 -8.02 10.39 -7.54
CA CYS A 33 -8.26 10.85 -6.18
C CYS A 33 -6.92 11.10 -5.49
N ILE A 34 -6.69 12.36 -5.07
CA ILE A 34 -5.55 12.75 -4.24
C ILE A 34 -6.08 12.94 -2.82
N VAL A 35 -5.46 12.29 -1.87
CA VAL A 35 -5.80 12.39 -0.44
C VAL A 35 -4.54 12.82 0.31
N THR A 36 -4.66 13.84 1.14
CA THR A 36 -3.58 14.31 2.02
C THR A 36 -3.98 14.08 3.47
N GLY A 37 -3.01 13.82 4.35
CA GLY A 37 -3.24 13.61 5.76
C GLY A 37 -1.93 13.50 6.54
N GLU A 38 -1.98 13.69 7.85
CA GLU A 38 -0.82 13.59 8.74
C GLU A 38 -0.40 12.14 8.99
N SER A 39 -1.31 11.20 8.81
CA SER A 39 -1.04 9.78 8.96
C SER A 39 -1.83 8.96 7.94
N PHE A 40 -1.23 7.87 7.48
CA PHE A 40 -1.94 6.93 6.62
C PHE A 40 -2.83 6.02 7.47
N PRO A 41 -4.13 5.89 7.13
CA PRO A 41 -5.02 5.02 7.89
C PRO A 41 -4.58 3.55 7.79
N ASN A 42 -4.65 2.83 8.90
CA ASN A 42 -4.39 1.39 8.93
C ASN A 42 -5.48 0.66 8.14
N MET A 43 -5.12 0.17 6.97
CA MET A 43 -6.03 -0.50 6.03
C MET A 43 -5.52 -1.89 5.67
N ALA A 44 -6.44 -2.76 5.25
CA ALA A 44 -6.07 -4.05 4.69
C ALA A 44 -5.15 -3.90 3.46
N GLU A 45 -4.18 -4.79 3.32
CA GLU A 45 -3.18 -4.82 2.24
C GLU A 45 -3.80 -4.61 0.85
N SER A 46 -4.90 -5.31 0.56
CA SER A 46 -5.61 -5.19 -0.73
C SER A 46 -6.17 -3.79 -1.01
N ARG A 47 -6.36 -2.96 -0.01
CA ARG A 47 -6.81 -1.56 -0.16
C ARG A 47 -5.64 -0.60 -0.27
N THR A 48 -4.59 -0.82 0.51
CA THR A 48 -3.34 -0.07 0.41
C THR A 48 -2.72 -0.19 -0.98
N ALA A 49 -2.79 -1.39 -1.56
CA ALA A 49 -2.33 -1.65 -2.92
C ALA A 49 -3.12 -0.94 -4.05
N ARG A 50 -4.17 -0.18 -3.73
CA ARG A 50 -4.96 0.62 -4.70
C ARG A 50 -4.56 2.10 -4.75
N ALA A 51 -3.60 2.49 -3.96
CA ALA A 51 -3.09 3.86 -3.92
C ALA A 51 -1.58 3.85 -3.95
N LEU A 52 -0.97 4.88 -4.51
CA LEU A 52 0.44 5.18 -4.30
C LEU A 52 0.56 6.10 -3.10
N ILE A 53 1.37 5.70 -2.12
CA ILE A 53 1.62 6.47 -0.92
C ILE A 53 2.93 7.23 -1.10
N ILE A 54 2.86 8.55 -1.05
CA ILE A 54 4.03 9.42 -1.07
C ILE A 54 4.16 10.04 0.32
N GLU A 55 5.25 9.74 1.00
CA GLU A 55 5.57 10.32 2.29
C GLU A 55 6.41 11.55 2.11
N ILE A 56 6.01 12.62 2.76
CA ILE A 56 6.70 13.90 2.74
C ILE A 56 7.18 14.18 4.16
N ALA A 57 8.51 14.23 4.34
CA ALA A 57 9.13 14.57 5.61
C ALA A 57 9.40 16.08 5.72
N ARG A 58 9.70 16.55 6.93
CA ARG A 58 10.16 17.91 7.13
C ARG A 58 11.47 18.13 6.36
N GLY A 59 11.50 19.14 5.50
CA GLY A 59 12.65 19.47 4.67
C GLY A 59 12.61 18.94 3.23
N ASP A 60 11.68 18.04 2.89
CA ASP A 60 11.51 17.58 1.51
C ASP A 60 10.91 18.65 0.59
N ILE A 61 10.27 19.65 1.18
CA ILE A 61 9.64 20.75 0.44
C ILE A 61 10.47 22.03 0.62
N ASP A 62 10.94 22.58 -0.49
CA ASP A 62 11.51 23.93 -0.53
C ASP A 62 10.40 24.96 -0.33
N LEU A 63 10.36 25.58 0.85
CA LEU A 63 9.32 26.55 1.22
C LEU A 63 9.41 27.85 0.39
N GLN A 64 10.59 28.23 -0.11
CA GLN A 64 10.73 29.41 -0.97
C GLN A 64 10.13 29.12 -2.34
N LEU A 65 10.45 27.97 -2.91
CA LEU A 65 9.87 27.53 -4.19
C LEU A 65 8.36 27.34 -4.07
N LEU A 66 7.88 26.75 -2.99
CA LEU A 66 6.45 26.59 -2.72
C LEU A 66 5.74 27.94 -2.69
N SER A 67 6.31 28.95 -2.00
CA SER A 67 5.74 30.30 -1.94
C SER A 67 5.72 30.96 -3.33
N GLN A 68 6.75 30.79 -4.14
CA GLN A 68 6.76 31.29 -5.52
C GLN A 68 5.65 30.63 -6.36
N ILE A 69 5.47 29.32 -6.26
CA ILE A 69 4.43 28.59 -6.97
C ILE A 69 3.03 29.06 -6.52
N GLN A 70 2.81 29.24 -5.21
CA GLN A 70 1.55 29.72 -4.65
C GLN A 70 1.21 31.15 -5.12
N ASN A 71 2.20 32.02 -5.26
CA ASN A 71 2.03 33.36 -5.80
C ASN A 71 1.75 33.36 -7.33
N GLY A 72 2.15 32.29 -8.01
CA GLY A 72 1.98 32.09 -9.45
C GLY A 72 0.70 31.33 -9.84
N LYS A 73 -0.41 31.45 -9.12
CA LYS A 73 -1.64 30.67 -9.37
C LYS A 73 -2.22 30.83 -10.77
N GLU A 74 -2.17 32.04 -11.32
CA GLU A 74 -2.68 32.32 -12.67
C GLU A 74 -1.86 31.60 -13.73
N GLN A 75 -0.54 31.56 -13.56
CA GLN A 75 0.38 30.84 -14.45
C GLN A 75 0.14 29.33 -14.42
N LEU A 76 -0.15 28.76 -13.24
CA LEU A 76 -0.50 27.35 -13.11
C LEU A 76 -1.80 27.04 -13.84
N SER A 77 -2.81 27.88 -13.72
CA SER A 77 -4.09 27.72 -14.42
C SER A 77 -3.92 27.81 -15.93
N PHE A 78 -3.09 28.73 -16.40
CA PHE A 78 -2.75 28.86 -17.81
C PHE A 78 -1.98 27.63 -18.31
N CYS A 79 -0.97 27.18 -17.59
CA CYS A 79 -0.23 25.96 -17.92
C CYS A 79 -1.16 24.74 -18.04
N MET A 80 -2.10 24.58 -17.11
CA MET A 80 -3.08 23.48 -17.15
C MET A 80 -4.00 23.58 -18.38
N LYS A 81 -4.46 24.79 -18.73
CA LYS A 81 -5.25 25.01 -19.95
C LYS A 81 -4.49 24.58 -21.20
N GLU A 82 -3.23 25.01 -21.33
CA GLU A 82 -2.36 24.65 -22.46
C GLU A 82 -2.09 23.14 -22.53
N TYR A 83 -1.88 22.50 -21.35
CA TYR A 83 -1.72 21.06 -21.28
C TYR A 83 -2.96 20.30 -21.73
N ILE A 84 -4.13 20.71 -21.29
CA ILE A 84 -5.41 20.10 -21.73
C ILE A 84 -5.57 20.27 -23.24
N GLN A 85 -5.29 21.47 -23.79
CA GLN A 85 -5.35 21.70 -25.24
C GLN A 85 -4.37 20.79 -25.99
N TYR A 86 -3.14 20.65 -25.50
CA TYR A 86 -2.15 19.73 -26.07
C TYR A 86 -2.65 18.27 -26.09
N VAL A 87 -3.29 17.82 -25.01
CA VAL A 87 -3.86 16.46 -24.94
C VAL A 87 -5.01 16.30 -25.95
N ILE A 88 -5.86 17.32 -26.12
CA ILE A 88 -6.95 17.31 -27.10
C ILE A 88 -6.40 17.21 -28.51
N ASP A 89 -5.43 18.07 -28.84
CA ASP A 89 -4.84 18.15 -30.19
C ASP A 89 -4.09 16.85 -30.57
N ASN A 90 -3.57 16.12 -29.59
CA ASN A 90 -2.83 14.88 -29.79
C ASN A 90 -3.64 13.62 -29.39
N TYR A 91 -4.94 13.75 -29.14
CA TYR A 91 -5.77 12.71 -28.52
C TYR A 91 -5.70 11.36 -29.25
N ASP A 92 -5.80 11.32 -30.56
CA ASP A 92 -5.81 10.07 -31.32
C ASP A 92 -4.46 9.35 -31.25
N SER A 93 -3.35 10.09 -31.29
CA SER A 93 -2.01 9.55 -31.14
C SER A 93 -1.79 9.00 -29.74
N ILE A 94 -2.17 9.76 -28.71
CA ILE A 94 -2.07 9.35 -27.31
C ILE A 94 -2.89 8.08 -27.08
N LYS A 95 -4.14 8.07 -27.52
CA LYS A 95 -5.06 6.93 -27.39
C LYS A 95 -4.52 5.66 -28.07
N LYS A 96 -3.95 5.79 -29.26
CA LYS A 96 -3.37 4.69 -30.02
C LYS A 96 -2.18 4.06 -29.27
N ASN A 97 -1.32 4.87 -28.66
CA ASN A 97 -0.08 4.43 -28.02
C ASN A 97 -0.26 4.06 -26.54
N CYS A 98 -1.29 4.59 -25.88
CA CYS A 98 -1.53 4.47 -24.44
C CYS A 98 -1.49 3.01 -23.95
N LYS A 99 -2.20 2.10 -24.65
CA LYS A 99 -2.27 0.68 -24.26
C LYS A 99 -0.92 -0.02 -24.34
N GLY A 100 -0.14 0.26 -25.40
CA GLY A 100 1.19 -0.30 -25.59
C GLY A 100 2.17 0.16 -24.52
N LYS A 101 2.25 1.48 -24.30
CA LYS A 101 3.08 2.09 -23.25
C LYS A 101 2.72 1.57 -21.85
N PHE A 102 1.42 1.46 -21.54
CA PHE A 102 0.97 0.92 -20.25
C PHE A 102 1.48 -0.50 -20.02
N ILE A 103 1.34 -1.38 -21.00
CA ILE A 103 1.80 -2.77 -20.90
C ILE A 103 3.33 -2.83 -20.74
N GLU A 104 4.06 -2.01 -21.48
CA GLU A 104 5.52 -1.92 -21.41
C GLU A 104 5.97 -1.51 -20.01
N TYR A 105 5.44 -0.39 -19.48
CA TYR A 105 5.83 0.12 -18.17
C TYR A 105 5.39 -0.79 -17.03
N ARG A 106 4.18 -1.38 -17.12
CA ARG A 106 3.74 -2.38 -16.17
C ARG A 106 4.68 -3.60 -16.12
N ASN A 107 5.08 -4.11 -17.29
CA ASN A 107 5.97 -5.26 -17.36
C ASN A 107 7.37 -4.93 -16.85
N LYS A 108 7.88 -3.72 -17.12
CA LYS A 108 9.14 -3.22 -16.58
C LYS A 108 9.09 -3.14 -15.06
N ALA A 109 8.02 -2.59 -14.47
CA ALA A 109 7.84 -2.51 -13.03
C ALA A 109 7.56 -3.88 -12.36
N ASN A 110 6.99 -4.85 -13.06
CA ASN A 110 6.65 -6.17 -12.51
C ASN A 110 7.86 -6.97 -11.98
N GLN A 111 9.07 -6.62 -12.42
CA GLN A 111 10.30 -7.29 -11.96
C GLN A 111 10.66 -6.94 -10.52
N ASP A 112 10.12 -5.83 -10.00
CA ASP A 112 10.48 -5.27 -8.70
C ASP A 112 9.46 -5.56 -7.59
N PHE A 113 8.25 -6.05 -7.91
CA PHE A 113 7.15 -6.16 -6.95
C PHE A 113 6.39 -7.47 -7.01
N ALA A 114 6.14 -8.06 -5.83
CA ALA A 114 5.33 -9.28 -5.71
C ALA A 114 3.81 -9.02 -5.87
N HIS A 115 3.33 -7.81 -5.56
CA HIS A 115 1.91 -7.48 -5.64
C HIS A 115 1.55 -6.87 -7.00
N GLY A 116 0.73 -7.57 -7.78
CA GLY A 116 0.43 -7.24 -9.18
C GLY A 116 -0.24 -5.87 -9.46
N ARG A 117 -0.79 -5.18 -8.44
CA ARG A 117 -1.40 -3.85 -8.62
C ARG A 117 -0.40 -2.69 -8.55
N ILE A 118 0.69 -2.85 -7.84
CA ILE A 118 1.72 -1.80 -7.72
C ILE A 118 2.32 -1.45 -9.09
N PRO A 119 2.72 -2.42 -9.93
CA PRO A 119 3.18 -2.14 -11.29
C PRO A 119 2.17 -1.39 -12.17
N GLU A 120 0.87 -1.66 -11.99
CA GLU A 120 -0.19 -0.95 -12.74
C GLU A 120 -0.29 0.53 -12.35
N ILE A 121 -0.14 0.83 -11.05
CA ILE A 121 -0.13 2.21 -10.54
C ILE A 121 1.10 2.93 -11.07
N ILE A 122 2.29 2.34 -10.94
CA ILE A 122 3.55 2.91 -11.45
C ILE A 122 3.43 3.22 -12.94
N ALA A 123 2.91 2.28 -13.74
CA ALA A 123 2.74 2.47 -15.17
C ALA A 123 1.79 3.65 -15.48
N SER A 124 0.69 3.78 -14.73
CA SER A 124 -0.27 4.86 -14.92
C SER A 124 0.30 6.22 -14.57
N GLU A 125 0.97 6.32 -13.41
CA GLU A 125 1.58 7.57 -12.93
C GLU A 125 2.73 8.00 -13.84
N TYR A 126 3.59 7.07 -14.24
CA TYR A 126 4.70 7.36 -15.14
C TYR A 126 4.24 7.80 -16.52
N MET A 127 3.19 7.19 -17.08
CA MET A 127 2.59 7.65 -18.34
C MET A 127 2.10 9.10 -18.26
N GLY A 128 1.45 9.46 -17.16
CA GLY A 128 0.99 10.83 -16.93
C GLY A 128 2.16 11.82 -16.85
N MET A 129 3.22 11.46 -16.13
CA MET A 129 4.45 12.26 -16.02
C MET A 129 5.14 12.38 -17.38
N GLU A 130 5.30 11.28 -18.10
CA GLU A 130 5.93 11.28 -19.43
C GLU A 130 5.18 12.23 -20.40
N LEU A 131 3.85 12.13 -20.44
CA LEU A 131 3.03 12.97 -21.28
C LEU A 131 3.17 14.46 -20.94
N PHE A 132 3.24 14.79 -19.65
CA PHE A 132 3.46 16.17 -19.20
C PHE A 132 4.86 16.68 -19.58
N LEU A 133 5.88 15.87 -19.46
CA LEU A 133 7.25 16.23 -19.86
C LEU A 133 7.38 16.40 -21.37
N GLU A 134 6.68 15.61 -22.18
CA GLU A 134 6.58 15.75 -23.63
C GLU A 134 5.89 17.08 -24.01
N PHE A 135 4.82 17.44 -23.30
CA PHE A 135 4.18 18.74 -23.45
C PHE A 135 5.13 19.89 -23.11
N ALA A 136 5.84 19.83 -21.97
CA ALA A 136 6.76 20.88 -21.55
C ALA A 136 7.92 21.07 -22.55
N ASN A 137 8.43 19.98 -23.13
CA ASN A 137 9.44 20.03 -24.17
C ASN A 137 8.86 20.59 -25.50
N ASN A 138 7.67 20.18 -25.88
CA ASN A 138 6.99 20.69 -27.07
C ASN A 138 6.76 22.22 -27.00
N LYS A 139 6.42 22.74 -25.82
CA LYS A 139 6.28 24.17 -25.56
C LYS A 139 7.62 24.88 -25.33
N GLN A 140 8.76 24.18 -25.48
CA GLN A 140 10.12 24.71 -25.25
C GLN A 140 10.35 25.22 -23.82
N ALA A 141 9.51 24.78 -22.86
CA ALA A 141 9.68 25.12 -21.44
C ALA A 141 10.89 24.41 -20.81
N ILE A 142 11.23 23.23 -21.33
CA ILE A 142 12.43 22.48 -20.95
C ILE A 142 13.16 21.96 -22.19
N PRO A 143 14.51 21.90 -22.20
CA PRO A 143 15.26 21.31 -23.29
C PRO A 143 15.10 19.77 -23.29
N HIS A 144 15.35 19.16 -24.43
CA HIS A 144 15.19 17.71 -24.66
C HIS A 144 16.02 16.87 -23.67
N GLU A 145 17.26 17.27 -23.42
CA GLU A 145 18.16 16.59 -22.47
C GLU A 145 17.57 16.58 -21.05
N LYS A 146 17.03 17.73 -20.60
CA LYS A 146 16.38 17.85 -19.30
C LYS A 146 15.12 17.00 -19.22
N MET A 147 14.33 16.94 -20.29
CA MET A 147 13.18 16.05 -20.37
C MET A 147 13.58 14.58 -20.18
N GLN A 148 14.62 14.12 -20.88
CA GLN A 148 15.11 12.73 -20.74
C GLN A 148 15.63 12.45 -19.33
N GLN A 149 16.37 13.37 -18.74
CA GLN A 149 16.82 13.27 -17.35
C GLN A 149 15.64 13.13 -16.39
N LEU A 150 14.63 13.99 -16.50
CA LEU A 150 13.45 13.97 -15.64
C LEU A 150 12.61 12.70 -15.83
N LYS A 151 12.53 12.13 -17.03
CA LYS A 151 11.89 10.83 -17.27
C LYS A 151 12.57 9.71 -16.46
N ILE A 152 13.91 9.67 -16.45
CA ILE A 152 14.67 8.67 -15.69
C ILE A 152 14.51 8.88 -14.19
N GLU A 153 14.63 10.12 -13.72
CA GLU A 153 14.48 10.48 -12.32
C GLU A 153 13.08 10.10 -11.81
N SER A 154 12.02 10.49 -12.55
CA SER A 154 10.63 10.18 -12.20
C SER A 154 10.36 8.67 -12.13
N TRP A 155 10.90 7.89 -13.05
CA TRP A 155 10.80 6.43 -12.98
C TRP A 155 11.42 5.88 -11.70
N ASN A 156 12.65 6.28 -11.41
CA ASN A 156 13.38 5.80 -10.24
C ASN A 156 12.69 6.21 -8.93
N ASP A 157 12.13 7.40 -8.86
CA ASP A 157 11.45 7.89 -7.67
C ASP A 157 10.10 7.20 -7.45
N LEU A 158 9.35 6.90 -8.50
CA LEU A 158 8.14 6.07 -8.42
C LEU A 158 8.45 4.66 -7.91
N ILE A 159 9.52 4.03 -8.42
CA ILE A 159 9.98 2.71 -7.95
C ILE A 159 10.35 2.77 -6.46
N LYS A 160 11.13 3.76 -6.03
CA LYS A 160 11.52 3.93 -4.62
C LYS A 160 10.30 4.14 -3.70
N ALA A 161 9.34 4.98 -4.12
CA ALA A 161 8.13 5.21 -3.35
C ALA A 161 7.31 3.92 -3.20
N ALA A 162 7.16 3.17 -4.27
CA ALA A 162 6.45 1.89 -4.26
C ALA A 162 7.17 0.80 -3.45
N GLN A 163 8.51 0.76 -3.46
CA GLN A 163 9.31 -0.15 -2.62
C GLN A 163 9.11 0.15 -1.12
N ARG A 164 9.15 1.42 -0.72
CA ARG A 164 8.85 1.83 0.67
C ARG A 164 7.45 1.39 1.09
N GLN A 165 6.47 1.59 0.22
CA GLN A 165 5.10 1.14 0.45
C GLN A 165 5.00 -0.39 0.59
N SER A 166 5.70 -1.15 -0.25
CA SER A 166 5.70 -2.62 -0.19
C SER A 166 6.29 -3.13 1.13
N MET A 167 7.41 -2.55 1.59
CA MET A 167 8.02 -2.89 2.89
C MET A 167 7.03 -2.66 4.04
N ARG A 168 6.35 -1.50 4.07
CA ARG A 168 5.31 -1.23 5.09
C ARG A 168 4.14 -2.19 5.01
N THR A 169 3.73 -2.53 3.81
CA THR A 169 2.63 -3.46 3.61
C THR A 169 3.00 -4.84 4.13
N GLU A 170 4.23 -5.29 3.92
CA GLU A 170 4.74 -6.54 4.48
C GLU A 170 4.85 -6.51 6.00
N GLU A 171 5.33 -5.42 6.59
CA GLU A 171 5.38 -5.24 8.04
C GLU A 171 4.00 -5.29 8.68
N ASN A 172 2.99 -4.73 8.01
CA ASN A 172 1.60 -4.69 8.46
C ASN A 172 0.78 -5.92 8.04
N ARG A 173 1.39 -6.91 7.39
CA ARG A 173 0.72 -8.18 7.13
C ARG A 173 0.34 -8.87 8.45
N THR A 174 -0.84 -9.43 8.47
CA THR A 174 -1.41 -10.05 9.67
C THR A 174 -0.50 -11.13 10.26
N ASP A 175 0.20 -11.90 9.41
CA ASP A 175 1.17 -12.93 9.84
C ASP A 175 2.39 -12.29 10.50
N ASN A 176 3.00 -11.27 9.92
CA ASN A 176 4.17 -10.58 10.50
C ASN A 176 3.79 -9.85 11.79
N MET A 177 2.63 -9.20 11.83
CA MET A 177 2.10 -8.61 13.06
C MET A 177 1.90 -9.66 14.16
N PHE A 178 1.36 -10.83 13.80
CA PHE A 178 1.17 -11.92 14.75
C PHE A 178 2.52 -12.41 15.32
N PHE A 179 3.49 -12.71 14.47
CA PHE A 179 4.80 -13.19 14.91
C PHE A 179 5.53 -12.15 15.77
N ARG A 180 5.52 -10.88 15.40
CA ARG A 180 6.08 -9.79 16.19
C ARG A 180 5.45 -9.73 17.59
N ALA A 181 4.13 -9.77 17.66
CA ALA A 181 3.42 -9.76 18.95
C ALA A 181 3.76 -10.98 19.80
N VAL A 182 3.82 -12.18 19.21
CA VAL A 182 4.20 -13.41 19.92
C VAL A 182 5.64 -13.31 20.45
N GLN A 183 6.56 -12.83 19.64
CA GLN A 183 7.95 -12.63 20.06
C GLN A 183 8.04 -11.66 21.24
N GLU A 184 7.41 -10.49 21.13
CA GLU A 184 7.46 -9.48 22.20
C GLU A 184 6.76 -9.95 23.50
N LEU A 185 5.67 -10.70 23.36
CA LEU A 185 4.99 -11.31 24.51
C LEU A 185 5.85 -12.39 25.21
N LEU A 186 6.62 -13.18 24.46
CA LEU A 186 7.57 -14.15 24.99
C LEU A 186 8.75 -13.47 25.68
N GLU A 187 9.38 -12.48 25.02
CA GLU A 187 10.50 -11.71 25.56
C GLU A 187 10.12 -10.95 26.85
N SER A 188 8.90 -10.39 26.89
CA SER A 188 8.36 -9.70 28.06
C SER A 188 7.83 -10.66 29.15
N LYS A 189 7.95 -11.97 28.95
CA LYS A 189 7.46 -13.01 29.88
C LYS A 189 5.96 -12.91 30.21
N LYS A 190 5.17 -12.33 29.32
CA LYS A 190 3.69 -12.27 29.46
C LYS A 190 3.02 -13.58 29.02
N ILE A 191 3.68 -14.31 28.12
CA ILE A 191 3.28 -15.64 27.70
C ILE A 191 4.49 -16.60 27.83
N TYR A 192 4.21 -17.89 27.91
CA TYR A 192 5.27 -18.89 27.96
C TYR A 192 4.89 -20.18 27.23
N LEU A 193 5.94 -20.92 26.83
CA LEU A 193 5.86 -22.25 26.24
C LEU A 193 6.45 -23.26 27.24
N LYS A 194 5.85 -24.45 27.32
CA LYS A 194 6.43 -25.59 28.07
C LYS A 194 7.28 -26.44 27.14
N SER A 195 8.33 -27.05 27.68
CA SER A 195 9.07 -28.07 26.92
C SER A 195 8.14 -29.27 26.63
N TYR A 196 8.12 -29.73 25.39
CA TYR A 196 7.31 -30.88 24.99
C TYR A 196 7.79 -32.21 25.64
N ARG A 197 9.07 -32.29 25.97
CA ARG A 197 9.69 -33.52 26.47
C ARG A 197 10.13 -33.44 27.93
N ASN A 198 10.41 -32.27 28.44
CA ASN A 198 11.00 -32.09 29.75
C ASN A 198 10.05 -31.34 30.68
N HIS A 199 9.22 -32.10 31.41
CA HIS A 199 8.24 -31.54 32.34
C HIS A 199 8.82 -31.12 33.69
N GLN A 200 10.12 -31.33 33.95
CA GLN A 200 10.71 -31.17 35.28
C GLN A 200 11.23 -29.77 35.63
N ARG A 201 11.28 -28.84 34.70
CA ARG A 201 11.68 -27.45 34.95
C ARG A 201 10.61 -26.48 34.45
N GLU A 202 9.56 -26.33 35.22
CA GLU A 202 8.64 -25.23 35.01
C GLU A 202 9.20 -23.99 35.71
N PRO A 203 9.52 -22.90 34.99
CA PRO A 203 9.77 -21.64 35.65
C PRO A 203 8.49 -21.19 36.36
N ASP A 204 8.66 -20.61 37.56
CA ASP A 204 7.51 -19.98 38.26
C ASP A 204 6.99 -18.79 37.45
N MET A 205 6.01 -19.07 36.62
CA MET A 205 5.39 -18.14 35.71
C MET A 205 3.93 -17.90 36.10
N SER A 206 3.68 -17.71 37.40
CA SER A 206 2.32 -17.58 37.96
C SER A 206 1.49 -16.45 37.37
N LEU A 207 2.11 -15.43 36.73
CA LEU A 207 1.47 -14.31 36.08
C LEU A 207 1.46 -14.36 34.54
N ALA A 208 2.10 -15.37 33.95
CA ALA A 208 2.20 -15.51 32.50
C ALA A 208 1.16 -16.50 31.94
N THR A 209 0.67 -16.24 30.74
CA THR A 209 -0.30 -17.12 30.08
C THR A 209 0.42 -18.27 29.36
N PHE A 210 0.03 -19.51 29.66
CA PHE A 210 0.49 -20.69 28.93
C PHE A 210 -0.12 -20.72 27.52
N VAL A 211 0.75 -20.76 26.49
CA VAL A 211 0.29 -20.67 25.09
C VAL A 211 0.66 -21.87 24.22
N GLY A 212 1.40 -22.85 24.76
CA GLY A 212 1.73 -24.04 23.99
C GLY A 212 3.04 -24.70 24.40
N TYR A 213 3.54 -25.56 23.51
CA TYR A 213 4.73 -26.36 23.76
C TYR A 213 5.84 -26.04 22.75
N TYR A 214 7.10 -26.18 23.20
CA TYR A 214 8.28 -26.12 22.37
C TYR A 214 9.00 -27.47 22.33
N ASP A 215 9.25 -27.98 21.12
CA ASP A 215 10.04 -29.18 20.87
C ASP A 215 11.46 -28.77 20.47
N GLU A 216 12.39 -28.93 21.35
CA GLU A 216 13.80 -28.53 21.18
C GLU A 216 14.52 -29.29 20.06
N GLU A 217 14.22 -30.60 19.91
CA GLU A 217 14.86 -31.41 18.86
C GLU A 217 14.36 -31.05 17.46
N LYS A 218 13.08 -30.79 17.34
CA LYS A 218 12.48 -30.44 16.06
C LYS A 218 12.51 -28.92 15.78
N GLN A 219 12.92 -28.12 16.76
CA GLN A 219 12.85 -26.64 16.73
C GLN A 219 11.46 -26.12 16.31
N ARG A 220 10.41 -26.72 16.88
CA ARG A 220 9.01 -26.39 16.54
C ARG A 220 8.23 -25.96 17.76
N CYS A 221 7.40 -24.94 17.57
CA CYS A 221 6.43 -24.49 18.56
C CYS A 221 5.04 -25.00 18.20
N TYR A 222 4.37 -25.61 19.15
CA TYR A 222 2.98 -26.05 19.06
C TYR A 222 2.12 -25.10 19.87
N LEU A 223 1.48 -24.15 19.22
CA LEU A 223 0.69 -23.11 19.88
C LEU A 223 -0.77 -23.55 20.09
N LEU A 224 -1.37 -23.11 21.17
CA LEU A 224 -2.81 -23.22 21.45
C LEU A 224 -3.52 -22.07 20.71
N PRO A 225 -4.23 -22.34 19.59
CA PRO A 225 -4.63 -21.29 18.64
C PRO A 225 -5.49 -20.19 19.25
N ASN A 226 -6.47 -20.57 20.09
CA ASN A 226 -7.39 -19.60 20.68
C ASN A 226 -6.72 -18.77 21.79
N VAL A 227 -5.84 -19.38 22.57
CA VAL A 227 -5.16 -18.71 23.68
C VAL A 227 -4.19 -17.67 23.15
N ILE A 228 -3.29 -18.07 22.25
CA ILE A 228 -2.30 -17.16 21.67
C ILE A 228 -2.96 -16.02 20.90
N PHE A 229 -4.07 -16.32 20.17
CA PHE A 229 -4.81 -15.27 19.47
C PHE A 229 -5.36 -14.21 20.43
N ASN A 230 -5.98 -14.63 21.51
CA ASN A 230 -6.53 -13.69 22.49
C ASN A 230 -5.42 -12.81 23.11
N GLU A 231 -4.25 -13.37 23.39
CA GLU A 231 -3.11 -12.59 23.90
C GLU A 231 -2.59 -11.59 22.87
N VAL A 232 -2.51 -11.97 21.60
CA VAL A 232 -2.14 -11.06 20.51
C VAL A 232 -3.16 -9.93 20.32
N VAL A 233 -4.45 -10.23 20.37
CA VAL A 233 -5.52 -9.21 20.30
C VAL A 233 -5.43 -8.24 21.48
N LYS A 234 -5.21 -8.74 22.70
CA LYS A 234 -5.02 -7.90 23.88
C LYS A 234 -3.77 -7.01 23.74
N PHE A 235 -2.67 -7.57 23.24
CA PHE A 235 -1.42 -6.84 23.02
C PHE A 235 -1.64 -5.60 22.14
N TYR A 236 -2.26 -5.76 20.98
CA TYR A 236 -2.56 -4.64 20.10
C TYR A 236 -3.64 -3.71 20.66
N GLY A 237 -4.63 -4.23 21.39
CA GLY A 237 -5.64 -3.43 22.07
C GLY A 237 -5.06 -2.46 23.09
N ILE A 238 -4.06 -2.88 23.87
CA ILE A 238 -3.33 -2.04 24.84
C ILE A 238 -2.56 -0.92 24.13
N GLN A 239 -2.02 -1.20 22.93
CA GLN A 239 -1.32 -0.21 22.11
C GLN A 239 -2.25 0.74 21.34
N GLY A 240 -3.57 0.66 21.56
CA GLY A 240 -4.55 1.48 20.85
C GLY A 240 -4.74 1.11 19.39
N THR A 241 -4.18 -0.02 18.94
CA THR A 241 -4.29 -0.51 17.56
C THR A 241 -5.18 -1.75 17.51
N LYS A 242 -5.86 -1.96 16.39
CA LYS A 242 -6.72 -3.13 16.22
C LYS A 242 -5.99 -4.19 15.40
N PHE A 243 -5.81 -5.38 15.95
CA PHE A 243 -5.30 -6.51 15.20
C PHE A 243 -6.28 -6.86 14.06
N PRO A 244 -5.86 -6.89 12.78
CA PRO A 244 -6.76 -7.00 11.64
C PRO A 244 -7.34 -8.40 11.42
N GLY A 245 -6.92 -9.40 12.18
CA GLY A 245 -7.34 -10.79 12.00
C GLY A 245 -8.75 -11.07 12.50
N ILE A 246 -9.69 -11.28 11.59
CA ILE A 246 -11.04 -11.75 11.92
C ILE A 246 -11.12 -13.30 11.96
N SER A 247 -10.21 -14.00 11.29
CA SER A 247 -10.13 -15.45 11.33
C SER A 247 -8.69 -15.93 11.21
N VAL A 248 -8.02 -15.96 12.33
CA VAL A 248 -6.64 -16.46 12.48
C VAL A 248 -6.50 -17.90 12.02
N ARG A 249 -7.56 -18.73 12.12
CA ARG A 249 -7.52 -20.11 11.64
C ARG A 249 -7.16 -20.26 10.17
N LYS A 250 -7.58 -19.33 9.29
CA LYS A 250 -7.27 -19.41 7.84
C LYS A 250 -5.96 -18.68 7.48
N GLY A 251 -5.71 -17.53 8.05
CA GLY A 251 -4.52 -16.72 7.70
C GLY A 251 -3.23 -17.29 8.28
N ILE A 252 -3.20 -17.62 9.58
CA ILE A 252 -1.99 -18.16 10.23
C ILE A 252 -1.70 -19.59 9.77
N ALA A 253 -2.72 -20.42 9.59
CA ALA A 253 -2.51 -21.77 9.08
C ALA A 253 -1.98 -21.81 7.64
N SER A 254 -2.31 -20.83 6.80
CA SER A 254 -1.73 -20.71 5.45
C SER A 254 -0.32 -20.13 5.46
N ALA A 255 -0.04 -19.16 6.33
CA ALA A 255 1.29 -18.57 6.50
C ALA A 255 2.30 -19.56 7.11
N LEU A 256 1.84 -20.40 8.04
CA LEU A 256 2.65 -21.47 8.61
C LEU A 256 2.95 -22.61 7.61
N LYS A 257 2.06 -22.88 6.65
CA LYS A 257 2.31 -23.88 5.59
C LYS A 257 3.33 -23.43 4.55
N GLY A 258 3.57 -22.15 4.38
CA GLY A 258 4.54 -21.62 3.41
C GLY A 258 5.95 -21.38 3.96
N LYS A 259 6.17 -21.56 5.27
CA LYS A 259 7.47 -21.35 5.95
C LYS A 259 8.00 -22.62 6.67
N MET A 260 7.41 -23.78 6.36
CA MET A 260 7.94 -25.09 6.80
C MET A 260 8.77 -25.76 5.73
#